data_a2a417bba93f7cf6230456ca9b94f4ba
#
_entry.id   a2a417bba93f7cf6230456ca9b94f4ba
#
_cell.length_a   1.000
_cell.length_b   1.000
_cell.length_c   1.000
_cell.angle_alpha   90.00
_cell.angle_beta   90.00
_cell.angle_gamma   90.00
#
_symmetry.space_group_name_H-M   'P 1'
#
loop_
_entity.id
_entity.type
_entity.pdbx_description
1 polymer ?
#
loop_
_entity_poly.entity_id
_entity_poly.type
_entity_poly.pdbx_seq_one_letter_code
_entity_poly.pdbx_strand_id
1 'polypeptide(L)'
;MDPKTVIADYMAAWNEPDEAKRKPLIERCWAEDGLYCDPVSDGRGRDALNSFIAGMHAQQPGARIDLASGIDQHHNQVRFAWRFITADGKTAIEGIDAGELAPDGKIARIVGFWGAPPAKAR
;
A
#
# COMPACT_ATOMS: atom_id res chain seq x y z
N MET A 1 -17.52 1.18 5.89
CA MET A 1 -16.58 0.04 5.83
C MET A 1 -15.51 0.25 6.90
N ASP A 2 -15.13 -0.81 7.59
CA ASP A 2 -14.13 -0.74 8.65
C ASP A 2 -12.75 -0.45 8.04
N PRO A 3 -12.02 0.58 8.50
CA PRO A 3 -10.65 0.85 8.02
C PRO A 3 -9.72 -0.35 8.09
N LYS A 4 -9.83 -1.20 9.10
CA LYS A 4 -9.01 -2.41 9.20
C LYS A 4 -9.27 -3.37 8.05
N THR A 5 -10.53 -3.53 7.65
CA THR A 5 -10.91 -4.40 6.53
C THR A 5 -10.39 -3.84 5.21
N VAL A 6 -10.52 -2.53 5.00
CA VAL A 6 -10.05 -1.86 3.78
C VAL A 6 -8.53 -2.00 3.65
N ILE A 7 -7.78 -1.76 4.73
CA ILE A 7 -6.32 -1.88 4.72
C ILE A 7 -5.91 -3.34 4.54
N ALA A 8 -6.65 -4.31 5.14
CA ALA A 8 -6.37 -5.73 4.92
C ALA A 8 -6.53 -6.12 3.45
N ASP A 9 -7.57 -5.63 2.77
CA ASP A 9 -7.76 -5.86 1.33
C ASP A 9 -6.65 -5.19 0.52
N TYR A 10 -6.22 -4.00 0.91
CA TYR A 10 -5.12 -3.28 0.28
C TYR A 10 -3.80 -4.07 0.39
N MET A 11 -3.49 -4.58 1.59
CA MET A 11 -2.30 -5.41 1.79
C MET A 11 -2.40 -6.72 1.00
N ALA A 12 -3.58 -7.33 0.96
CA ALA A 12 -3.81 -8.54 0.17
C ALA A 12 -3.60 -8.28 -1.32
N ALA A 13 -4.02 -7.10 -1.83
CA ALA A 13 -3.80 -6.72 -3.23
C ALA A 13 -2.30 -6.64 -3.55
N TRP A 14 -1.51 -5.99 -2.68
CA TRP A 14 -0.06 -5.92 -2.86
C TRP A 14 0.60 -7.30 -2.84
N ASN A 15 0.05 -8.25 -2.09
CA ASN A 15 0.61 -9.59 -1.93
C ASN A 15 0.08 -10.60 -2.95
N GLU A 16 -0.78 -10.17 -3.89
CA GLU A 16 -1.37 -11.07 -4.88
C GLU A 16 -0.64 -10.95 -6.22
N PRO A 17 0.17 -11.95 -6.61
CA PRO A 17 0.89 -11.91 -7.90
C PRO A 17 -0.01 -12.16 -9.12
N ASP A 18 -1.16 -12.83 -8.93
CA ASP A 18 -2.09 -13.12 -10.03
C ASP A 18 -3.01 -11.91 -10.26
N GLU A 19 -2.90 -11.31 -11.44
CA GLU A 19 -3.69 -10.12 -11.79
C GLU A 19 -5.19 -10.36 -11.70
N ALA A 20 -5.67 -11.52 -12.14
CA ALA A 20 -7.10 -11.84 -12.12
C ALA A 20 -7.65 -11.90 -10.69
N LYS A 21 -6.84 -12.35 -9.73
CA LYS A 21 -7.20 -12.38 -8.31
C LYS A 21 -7.00 -11.02 -7.64
N ARG A 22 -6.04 -10.23 -8.11
CA ARG A 22 -5.70 -8.93 -7.56
C ARG A 22 -6.74 -7.85 -7.87
N LYS A 23 -7.26 -7.84 -9.10
CA LYS A 23 -8.21 -6.80 -9.52
C LYS A 23 -9.44 -6.67 -8.63
N PRO A 24 -10.13 -7.76 -8.23
CA PRO A 24 -11.25 -7.63 -7.30
C PRO A 24 -10.85 -7.04 -5.94
N LEU A 25 -9.65 -7.33 -5.44
CA LEU A 25 -9.14 -6.75 -4.20
C LEU A 25 -8.98 -5.24 -4.33
N ILE A 26 -8.40 -4.79 -5.44
CA ILE A 26 -8.23 -3.36 -5.72
C ILE A 26 -9.58 -2.66 -5.81
N GLU A 27 -10.56 -3.25 -6.50
CA GLU A 27 -11.89 -2.68 -6.62
C GLU A 27 -12.58 -2.51 -5.27
N ARG A 28 -12.36 -3.45 -4.33
CA ARG A 28 -12.96 -3.36 -3.00
C ARG A 28 -12.34 -2.29 -2.13
N CYS A 29 -11.04 -2.05 -2.25
CA CYS A 29 -10.32 -1.19 -1.31
C CYS A 29 -9.88 0.17 -1.87
N TRP A 30 -9.81 0.33 -3.18
CA TRP A 30 -9.22 1.50 -3.83
C TRP A 30 -10.29 2.32 -4.53
N ALA A 31 -10.35 3.62 -4.25
CA ALA A 31 -11.26 4.52 -4.96
C ALA A 31 -10.91 4.53 -6.45
N GLU A 32 -11.91 4.76 -7.30
CA GLU A 32 -11.75 4.75 -8.76
C GLU A 32 -10.65 5.72 -9.21
N ASP A 33 -10.52 6.87 -8.54
CA ASP A 33 -9.53 7.90 -8.80
C ASP A 33 -8.46 7.97 -7.70
N GLY A 34 -8.26 6.89 -6.93
CA GLY A 34 -7.32 6.86 -5.82
C GLY A 34 -5.91 7.20 -6.23
N LEU A 35 -5.25 8.02 -5.41
CA LEU A 35 -3.87 8.44 -5.66
C LEU A 35 -2.90 7.58 -4.86
N TYR A 36 -1.91 7.00 -5.54
CA TYR A 36 -0.80 6.31 -4.91
C TYR A 36 0.50 7.04 -5.20
N CYS A 37 1.29 7.27 -4.17
CA CYS A 37 2.58 7.93 -4.30
C CYS A 37 3.58 7.33 -3.30
N ASP A 38 4.75 6.93 -3.79
CA ASP A 38 5.88 6.55 -2.97
C ASP A 38 7.16 7.06 -3.63
N PRO A 39 8.37 6.78 -3.08
CA PRO A 39 9.60 7.36 -3.64
C PRO A 39 9.87 7.04 -5.11
N VAL A 40 9.29 5.96 -5.65
CA VAL A 40 9.55 5.51 -7.04
C VAL A 40 8.29 5.44 -7.90
N SER A 41 7.12 5.73 -7.35
CA SER A 41 5.84 5.59 -8.05
C SER A 41 4.94 6.77 -7.75
N ASP A 42 4.18 7.20 -8.73
CA ASP A 42 3.20 8.27 -8.59
C ASP A 42 2.13 8.09 -9.67
N GLY A 43 0.90 7.85 -9.25
CA GLY A 43 -0.17 7.63 -10.22
C GLY A 43 -1.55 7.60 -9.59
N ARG A 44 -2.54 7.74 -10.45
CA ARG A 44 -3.94 7.85 -10.04
C ARG A 44 -4.76 6.79 -10.76
N GLY A 45 -5.72 6.22 -10.03
CA GLY A 45 -6.65 5.24 -10.55
C GLY A 45 -6.26 3.80 -10.26
N ARG A 46 -7.22 2.89 -10.48
CA ARG A 46 -7.04 1.47 -10.19
C ARG A 46 -6.02 0.80 -11.10
N ASP A 47 -5.99 1.19 -12.37
CA ASP A 47 -5.03 0.64 -13.32
C ASP A 47 -3.59 1.03 -12.96
N ALA A 48 -3.38 2.26 -12.47
CA ALA A 48 -2.07 2.70 -12.03
C ALA A 48 -1.59 1.87 -10.83
N LEU A 49 -2.44 1.69 -9.82
CA LEU A 49 -2.08 0.86 -8.67
C LEU A 49 -1.77 -0.57 -9.09
N ASN A 50 -2.61 -1.16 -9.94
CA ASN A 50 -2.38 -2.51 -10.45
C ASN A 50 -1.03 -2.62 -11.16
N SER A 51 -0.65 -1.63 -11.96
CA SER A 51 0.63 -1.61 -12.67
C SER A 51 1.81 -1.54 -11.70
N PHE A 52 1.73 -0.75 -10.64
CA PHE A 52 2.79 -0.66 -9.64
C PHE A 52 2.97 -2.01 -8.92
N ILE A 53 1.88 -2.65 -8.56
CA ILE A 53 1.93 -3.97 -7.90
C ILE A 53 2.50 -5.03 -8.85
N ALA A 54 2.05 -5.04 -10.10
CA ALA A 54 2.56 -5.98 -11.10
C ALA A 54 4.07 -5.79 -11.30
N GLY A 55 4.54 -4.56 -11.34
CA GLY A 55 5.97 -4.24 -11.48
C GLY A 55 6.78 -4.77 -10.29
N MET A 56 6.26 -4.64 -9.08
CA MET A 56 6.93 -5.19 -7.89
C MET A 56 7.10 -6.70 -8.00
N HIS A 57 6.04 -7.43 -8.35
CA HIS A 57 6.11 -8.89 -8.48
C HIS A 57 7.01 -9.34 -9.63
N ALA A 58 7.08 -8.57 -10.72
CA ALA A 58 7.96 -8.86 -11.84
C ALA A 58 9.43 -8.68 -11.46
N GLN A 59 9.74 -7.63 -10.69
CA GLN A 59 11.13 -7.32 -10.29
C GLN A 59 11.59 -8.14 -9.10
N GLN A 60 10.67 -8.51 -8.21
CA GLN A 60 10.97 -9.23 -6.96
C GLN A 60 10.04 -10.43 -6.79
N PRO A 61 10.16 -11.47 -7.63
CA PRO A 61 9.32 -12.66 -7.49
C PRO A 61 9.43 -13.27 -6.10
N GLY A 62 8.29 -13.63 -5.50
CA GLY A 62 8.26 -14.22 -4.17
C GLY A 62 8.33 -13.22 -3.02
N ALA A 63 8.42 -11.94 -3.30
CA ALA A 63 8.38 -10.91 -2.26
C ALA A 63 6.96 -10.74 -1.69
N ARG A 64 6.91 -10.24 -0.46
CA ARG A 64 5.65 -9.89 0.18
C ARG A 64 5.78 -8.61 0.98
N ILE A 65 4.66 -8.00 1.29
CA ILE A 65 4.60 -6.84 2.17
C ILE A 65 3.77 -7.21 3.39
N ASP A 66 4.38 -7.14 4.56
CA ASP A 66 3.71 -7.44 5.83
C ASP A 66 3.35 -6.14 6.55
N LEU A 67 2.17 -6.12 7.15
CA LEU A 67 1.77 -5.04 8.05
C LEU A 67 2.64 -5.13 9.31
N ALA A 68 3.31 -4.03 9.67
CA ALA A 68 4.26 -4.01 10.77
C ALA A 68 3.77 -3.24 12.00
N SER A 69 2.54 -2.74 11.96
CA SER A 69 1.90 -2.02 13.06
C SER A 69 0.39 -2.21 13.03
N GLY A 70 -0.29 -1.73 14.06
CA GLY A 70 -1.73 -1.52 13.98
C GLY A 70 -2.06 -0.36 13.05
N ILE A 71 -3.35 -0.17 12.79
CA ILE A 71 -3.84 0.94 11.97
C ILE A 71 -4.15 2.11 12.90
N ASP A 72 -3.42 3.20 12.72
CA ASP A 72 -3.70 4.46 13.41
C ASP A 72 -4.73 5.24 12.58
N GLN A 73 -5.77 5.73 13.22
CA GLN A 73 -6.90 6.32 12.51
C GLN A 73 -7.52 7.44 13.32
N HIS A 74 -7.80 8.55 12.64
CA HIS A 74 -8.71 9.59 13.13
C HIS A 74 -9.39 10.23 11.92
N HIS A 75 -10.64 10.63 12.08
CA HIS A 75 -11.44 11.19 10.98
C HIS A 75 -11.39 10.24 9.78
N ASN A 76 -11.08 10.72 8.59
CA ASN A 76 -10.89 9.91 7.39
C ASN A 76 -9.41 9.63 7.08
N GLN A 77 -8.51 9.85 8.05
CA GLN A 77 -7.07 9.68 7.88
C GLN A 77 -6.62 8.37 8.51
N VAL A 78 -5.67 7.70 7.87
CA VAL A 78 -5.07 6.45 8.37
C VAL A 78 -3.56 6.50 8.20
N ARG A 79 -2.84 5.81 9.06
CA ARG A 79 -1.41 5.51 8.85
C ARG A 79 -1.08 4.16 9.45
N PHE A 80 -0.10 3.50 8.85
CA PHE A 80 0.37 2.19 9.33
C PHE A 80 1.78 1.93 8.82
N ALA A 81 2.52 1.10 9.55
CA ALA A 81 3.85 0.68 9.15
C ALA A 81 3.81 -0.65 8.41
N TRP A 82 4.75 -0.86 7.49
CA TRP A 82 4.87 -2.09 6.71
C TRP A 82 6.32 -2.46 6.51
N ARG A 83 6.57 -3.73 6.13
CA ARG A 83 7.88 -4.23 5.75
C ARG A 83 7.78 -4.91 4.38
N PHE A 84 8.73 -4.58 3.51
CA PHE A 84 8.91 -5.28 2.24
C PHE A 84 9.93 -6.39 2.47
N ILE A 85 9.51 -7.64 2.25
CA ILE A 85 10.31 -8.82 2.56
C ILE A 85 10.56 -9.56 1.25
N THR A 86 11.83 -9.77 0.91
CA THR A 86 12.23 -10.48 -0.30
C THR A 86 12.03 -11.98 -0.14
N ALA A 87 12.12 -12.71 -1.26
CA ALA A 87 11.84 -14.16 -1.29
C ALA A 87 12.73 -14.96 -0.33
N ASP A 88 13.93 -14.46 -0.01
CA ASP A 88 14.84 -15.08 0.95
C ASP A 88 14.47 -14.81 2.42
N GLY A 89 13.37 -14.10 2.67
CA GLY A 89 12.89 -13.80 4.02
C GLY A 89 13.51 -12.58 4.68
N LYS A 90 14.35 -11.84 3.96
CA LYS A 90 14.99 -10.64 4.51
C LYS A 90 14.13 -9.40 4.31
N THR A 91 14.08 -8.56 5.33
CA THR A 91 13.44 -7.25 5.23
C THR A 91 14.34 -6.30 4.45
N ALA A 92 13.90 -5.93 3.24
CA ALA A 92 14.66 -5.03 2.37
C ALA A 92 14.30 -3.57 2.62
N ILE A 93 13.03 -3.28 2.91
CA ILE A 93 12.54 -1.92 3.13
C ILE A 93 11.55 -1.94 4.27
N GLU A 94 11.62 -0.95 5.15
CA GLU A 94 10.60 -0.65 6.13
C GLU A 94 10.03 0.72 5.79
N GLY A 95 8.72 0.88 5.94
CA GLY A 95 8.09 2.13 5.58
C GLY A 95 6.82 2.41 6.35
N ILE A 96 6.28 3.58 6.10
CA ILE A 96 5.01 4.05 6.64
C ILE A 96 4.18 4.57 5.49
N ASP A 97 2.91 4.13 5.44
CA ASP A 97 1.90 4.70 4.57
C ASP A 97 0.99 5.60 5.38
N ALA A 98 0.72 6.78 4.86
CA ALA A 98 -0.31 7.67 5.35
C ALA A 98 -1.35 7.86 4.26
N GLY A 99 -2.63 7.84 4.62
CA GLY A 99 -3.67 7.87 3.61
C GLY A 99 -4.96 8.53 4.07
N GLU A 100 -5.85 8.65 3.11
CA GLU A 100 -7.18 9.23 3.31
C GLU A 100 -8.22 8.29 2.73
N LEU A 101 -9.32 8.12 3.47
CA LEU A 101 -10.46 7.32 3.02
C LEU A 101 -11.51 8.22 2.37
N ALA A 102 -12.11 7.72 1.29
CA ALA A 102 -13.24 8.36 0.64
C ALA A 102 -14.51 8.19 1.48
N PRO A 103 -15.58 8.96 1.19
CA PRO A 103 -16.84 8.82 1.93
C PRO A 103 -17.44 7.41 1.93
N ASP A 104 -17.19 6.60 0.90
CA ASP A 104 -17.64 5.21 0.83
C ASP A 104 -16.74 4.23 1.60
N GLY A 105 -15.67 4.74 2.22
CA GLY A 105 -14.73 3.94 2.99
C GLY A 105 -13.57 3.37 2.21
N LYS A 106 -13.56 3.50 0.88
CA LYS A 106 -12.41 3.07 0.07
C LYS A 106 -11.26 4.04 0.21
N ILE A 107 -10.06 3.58 -0.08
CA ILE A 107 -8.85 4.40 0.02
C ILE A 107 -8.83 5.39 -1.13
N ALA A 108 -8.84 6.69 -0.82
CA ALA A 108 -8.75 7.78 -1.80
C ALA A 108 -7.30 8.17 -2.08
N ARG A 109 -6.40 7.95 -1.14
CA ARG A 109 -5.01 8.35 -1.26
C ARG A 109 -4.13 7.56 -0.30
N ILE A 110 -2.98 7.12 -0.79
CA ILE A 110 -1.88 6.60 0.03
C ILE A 110 -0.60 7.32 -0.41
N VAL A 111 0.14 7.81 0.57
CA VAL A 111 1.50 8.34 0.38
C VAL A 111 2.43 7.53 1.27
N GLY A 112 3.41 6.88 0.66
CA GLY A 112 4.37 6.04 1.35
C GLY A 112 5.72 6.71 1.48
N PHE A 113 6.35 6.50 2.63
CA PHE A 113 7.74 6.90 2.89
C PHE A 113 8.53 5.67 3.29
N TRP A 114 9.77 5.59 2.80
CA TRP A 114 10.67 4.48 3.07
C TRP A 114 11.72 4.88 4.09
N GLY A 115 11.92 4.02 5.10
CA GLY A 115 12.91 4.23 6.12
C GLY A 115 12.57 5.33 7.12
N ALA A 116 13.51 5.62 8.00
CA ALA A 116 13.35 6.67 8.99
C ALA A 116 13.52 8.06 8.36
N PRO A 117 12.90 9.09 8.96
CA PRO A 117 13.19 10.46 8.53
C PRO A 117 14.69 10.75 8.59
N PRO A 118 15.19 11.62 7.69
CA PRO A 118 16.61 11.98 7.76
C PRO A 118 16.93 12.70 9.06
N ALA A 119 18.20 12.67 9.43
CA ALA A 119 18.66 13.36 10.63
C ALA A 119 18.38 14.86 10.52
N LYS A 120 18.06 15.47 11.67
CA LYS A 120 17.79 16.90 11.73
C LYS A 120 19.01 17.69 11.27
N ALA A 121 18.80 18.64 10.35
CA ALA A 121 19.83 19.55 9.93
C ALA A 121 20.22 20.49 11.07
N ARG A 122 21.45 20.92 11.09
CA ARG A 122 22.00 21.83 12.10
C ARG A 122 21.78 23.29 11.73
#